data_574b75ecc40026cc4834219ebcfe9f46
#
_entry.id   574b75ecc40026cc4834219ebcfe9f46
#
_cell.length_a   1.000
_cell.length_b   1.000
_cell.length_c   1.000
_cell.angle_alpha   90.00
_cell.angle_beta   90.00
_cell.angle_gamma   90.00
#
_symmetry.space_group_name_H-M   'P 1'
#
loop_
_entity.id
_entity.type
_entity.pdbx_description
1 polymer ?
#
loop_
_entity_poly.entity_id
_entity_poly.type
_entity_poly.pdbx_seq_one_letter_code
_entity_poly.pdbx_strand_id
1 'polypeptide(L)'
;MLFRSKFSELAKEMAKEYGFTTEVFDKAKIEELKMGGLLGVNQGSDTPPTFNVFTHKPEDAVNKQPLVLVGKGVMFDTGGYSLKPANYMTDMKTDMAGAAAVLATIMAVSANKLPYYVIGLVPATDNKVSANAFVVDDIITISDGTTVEIQNTDAEGRLVLADALAYAKQFKPELVIDLATLTGAAAAITSSFGIAMAGNNKNA
;
A
#
# COMPACT_ATOMS: atom_id res chain seq x y z
N MET A 1 1.08 -9.51 -16.59
CA MET A 1 1.41 -9.35 -15.17
C MET A 1 1.72 -7.88 -14.92
N LEU A 2 0.99 -7.21 -14.04
CA LEU A 2 1.27 -5.82 -13.68
C LEU A 2 2.49 -5.83 -12.74
N PHE A 3 3.63 -5.42 -13.25
CA PHE A 3 4.78 -5.12 -12.40
C PHE A 3 4.53 -3.78 -11.69
N ARG A 4 5.08 -3.58 -10.50
CA ARG A 4 4.97 -2.31 -9.75
C ARG A 4 5.45 -1.08 -10.53
N SER A 5 6.49 -1.25 -11.40
CA SER A 5 6.88 -0.21 -12.36
C SER A 5 5.72 0.15 -13.28
N LYS A 6 4.98 -0.85 -13.78
CA LYS A 6 3.82 -0.61 -14.64
C LYS A 6 2.67 0.06 -13.90
N PHE A 7 2.46 -0.27 -12.62
CA PHE A 7 1.50 0.44 -11.77
C PHE A 7 1.88 1.92 -11.64
N SER A 8 3.15 2.22 -11.34
CA SER A 8 3.64 3.60 -11.22
C SER A 8 3.59 4.36 -12.55
N GLU A 9 3.87 3.70 -13.69
CA GLU A 9 3.71 4.28 -15.02
C GLU A 9 2.25 4.64 -15.31
N LEU A 10 1.34 3.69 -15.08
CA LEU A 10 -0.10 3.91 -15.23
C LEU A 10 -0.57 5.08 -14.35
N ALA A 11 -0.13 5.13 -13.10
CA ALA A 11 -0.48 6.23 -12.19
C ALA A 11 -0.01 7.60 -12.72
N LYS A 12 1.18 7.67 -13.33
CA LYS A 12 1.67 8.90 -13.98
C LYS A 12 0.85 9.29 -15.22
N GLU A 13 0.41 8.30 -16.01
CA GLU A 13 -0.48 8.53 -17.15
C GLU A 13 -1.82 9.09 -16.67
N MET A 14 -2.43 8.44 -15.67
CA MET A 14 -3.69 8.87 -15.06
C MET A 14 -3.59 10.27 -14.43
N ALA A 15 -2.47 10.57 -13.78
CA ALA A 15 -2.25 11.90 -13.19
C ALA A 15 -2.29 13.01 -14.24
N LYS A 16 -1.70 12.78 -15.41
CA LYS A 16 -1.74 13.73 -16.52
C LYS A 16 -3.15 13.88 -17.11
N GLU A 17 -3.88 12.78 -17.22
CA GLU A 17 -5.22 12.78 -17.80
C GLU A 17 -6.26 13.42 -16.87
N TYR A 18 -6.19 13.12 -15.58
CA TYR A 18 -7.21 13.53 -14.61
C TYR A 18 -6.82 14.71 -13.72
N GLY A 19 -5.56 15.19 -13.78
CA GLY A 19 -5.16 16.45 -13.15
C GLY A 19 -4.79 16.36 -11.67
N PHE A 20 -4.37 15.20 -11.18
CA PHE A 20 -3.71 15.08 -9.87
C PHE A 20 -2.19 15.00 -10.01
N THR A 21 -1.44 15.19 -8.91
CA THR A 21 0.02 15.04 -8.93
C THR A 21 0.43 13.65 -8.48
N THR A 22 1.55 13.16 -9.02
CA THR A 22 2.11 11.85 -8.68
C THR A 22 3.61 11.97 -8.44
N GLU A 23 4.05 11.54 -7.25
CA GLU A 23 5.45 11.31 -6.94
C GLU A 23 5.68 9.80 -6.81
N VAL A 24 6.76 9.31 -7.39
CA VAL A 24 7.14 7.89 -7.30
C VAL A 24 8.54 7.83 -6.72
N PHE A 25 8.65 7.30 -5.51
CA PHE A 25 9.93 7.05 -4.87
C PHE A 25 10.47 5.72 -5.36
N ASP A 26 11.69 5.73 -5.81
CA ASP A 26 12.48 4.55 -6.16
C ASP A 26 13.09 3.90 -4.90
N LYS A 27 13.80 2.79 -5.10
CA LYS A 27 14.44 2.06 -4.01
C LYS A 27 15.39 2.94 -3.19
N ALA A 28 16.17 3.81 -3.84
CA ALA A 28 17.13 4.67 -3.15
C ALA A 28 16.42 5.66 -2.20
N LYS A 29 15.31 6.26 -2.64
CA LYS A 29 14.49 7.14 -1.80
C LYS A 29 13.79 6.39 -0.67
N ILE A 30 13.35 5.15 -0.93
CA ILE A 30 12.74 4.27 0.08
C ILE A 30 13.77 3.90 1.16
N GLU A 31 15.03 3.63 0.77
CA GLU A 31 16.16 3.39 1.69
C GLU A 31 16.49 4.64 2.53
N GLU A 32 16.55 5.83 1.91
CA GLU A 32 16.74 7.11 2.61
C GLU A 32 15.65 7.34 3.68
N LEU A 33 14.40 7.01 3.35
CA LEU A 33 13.24 7.10 4.25
C LEU A 33 13.17 5.97 5.27
N LYS A 34 14.10 5.00 5.22
CA LYS A 34 14.19 3.84 6.12
C LYS A 34 12.89 3.03 6.19
N MET A 35 12.21 2.87 5.06
CA MET A 35 10.97 2.09 4.97
C MET A 35 11.28 0.57 5.04
N GLY A 36 11.65 0.10 6.22
CA GLY A 36 12.14 -1.26 6.41
C GLY A 36 11.07 -2.34 6.23
N GLY A 37 9.79 -2.05 6.45
CA GLY A 37 8.69 -2.96 6.14
C GLY A 37 8.58 -3.22 4.64
N LEU A 38 8.61 -2.16 3.81
CA LEU A 38 8.57 -2.27 2.36
C LEU A 38 9.85 -2.91 1.79
N LEU A 39 11.01 -2.54 2.31
CA LEU A 39 12.30 -3.10 1.89
C LEU A 39 12.42 -4.57 2.28
N GLY A 40 12.01 -4.95 3.50
CA GLY A 40 12.04 -6.32 3.98
C GLY A 40 11.20 -7.25 3.13
N VAL A 41 9.94 -6.88 2.87
CA VAL A 41 9.07 -7.69 2.00
C VAL A 41 9.64 -7.79 0.57
N ASN A 42 10.30 -6.74 0.07
CA ASN A 42 10.89 -6.74 -1.27
C ASN A 42 12.17 -7.57 -1.38
N GLN A 43 12.83 -7.97 -0.29
CA GLN A 43 14.14 -8.67 -0.35
C GLN A 43 14.15 -9.90 -1.25
N GLY A 44 13.02 -10.61 -1.33
CA GLY A 44 12.88 -11.79 -2.19
C GLY A 44 12.63 -11.48 -3.67
N SER A 45 12.54 -10.22 -4.07
CA SER A 45 12.18 -9.83 -5.44
C SER A 45 13.36 -9.21 -6.20
N ASP A 46 13.61 -9.67 -7.44
CA ASP A 46 14.61 -9.08 -8.34
C ASP A 46 14.21 -7.69 -8.86
N THR A 47 12.94 -7.31 -8.72
CA THR A 47 12.45 -6.00 -9.15
C THR A 47 12.38 -5.06 -7.93
N PRO A 48 12.92 -3.83 -7.98
CA PRO A 48 12.91 -2.90 -6.86
C PRO A 48 11.51 -2.43 -6.50
N PRO A 49 11.23 -2.11 -5.23
CA PRO A 49 9.92 -1.58 -4.82
C PRO A 49 9.74 -0.14 -5.32
N THR A 50 8.50 0.32 -5.31
CA THR A 50 8.18 1.75 -5.45
C THR A 50 7.25 2.18 -4.33
N PHE A 51 7.36 3.45 -3.91
CA PHE A 51 6.39 4.07 -3.04
C PHE A 51 5.75 5.23 -3.79
N ASN A 52 4.44 5.19 -3.96
CA ASN A 52 3.70 6.12 -4.80
C ASN A 52 2.88 7.07 -3.93
N VAL A 53 3.01 8.36 -4.17
CA VAL A 53 2.26 9.43 -3.52
C VAL A 53 1.42 10.14 -4.56
N PHE A 54 0.11 10.13 -4.38
CA PHE A 54 -0.85 10.81 -5.23
C PHE A 54 -1.46 11.97 -4.47
N THR A 55 -1.55 13.15 -5.08
CA THR A 55 -2.11 14.32 -4.40
C THR A 55 -3.14 15.01 -5.28
N HIS A 56 -4.35 15.12 -4.78
CA HIS A 56 -5.38 16.02 -5.29
C HIS A 56 -5.60 17.13 -4.25
N LYS A 57 -5.24 18.36 -4.60
CA LYS A 57 -5.34 19.53 -3.72
C LYS A 57 -5.86 20.73 -4.51
N PRO A 58 -7.17 20.88 -4.67
CA PRO A 58 -7.76 22.03 -5.33
C PRO A 58 -7.63 23.30 -4.45
N GLU A 59 -7.66 24.48 -5.08
CA GLU A 59 -7.53 25.77 -4.37
C GLU A 59 -8.71 26.04 -3.42
N ASP A 60 -9.90 25.52 -3.77
CA ASP A 60 -11.15 25.62 -3.03
C ASP A 60 -11.39 24.46 -2.07
N ALA A 61 -10.35 23.71 -1.70
CA ALA A 61 -10.48 22.58 -0.79
C ALA A 61 -11.15 22.98 0.54
N VAL A 62 -12.22 22.26 0.89
CA VAL A 62 -13.02 22.52 2.11
C VAL A 62 -12.31 22.04 3.38
N ASN A 63 -11.41 21.05 3.26
CA ASN A 63 -10.59 20.53 4.35
C ASN A 63 -9.18 21.11 4.30
N LYS A 64 -8.69 21.59 5.46
CA LYS A 64 -7.33 22.14 5.58
C LYS A 64 -6.26 21.05 5.71
N GLN A 65 -6.61 19.95 6.37
CA GLN A 65 -5.77 18.78 6.53
C GLN A 65 -6.23 17.70 5.56
N PRO A 66 -5.31 16.90 4.94
CA PRO A 66 -5.73 15.92 3.95
C PRO A 66 -6.51 14.77 4.55
N LEU A 67 -7.40 14.21 3.74
CA LEU A 67 -7.84 12.84 3.87
C LEU A 67 -6.77 11.95 3.24
N VAL A 68 -6.21 11.00 3.99
CA VAL A 68 -5.16 10.12 3.49
C VAL A 68 -5.72 8.73 3.25
N LEU A 69 -5.54 8.22 2.04
CA LEU A 69 -5.88 6.86 1.66
C LEU A 69 -4.59 6.06 1.52
N VAL A 70 -4.50 4.92 2.18
CA VAL A 70 -3.35 4.02 2.10
C VAL A 70 -3.80 2.72 1.42
N GLY A 71 -3.07 2.28 0.39
CA GLY A 71 -3.44 1.09 -0.39
C GLY A 71 -2.37 0.01 -0.38
N LYS A 72 -2.70 -1.22 0.06
CA LYS A 72 -1.82 -2.37 -0.08
C LYS A 72 -1.52 -2.63 -1.56
N GLY A 73 -0.24 -2.62 -1.93
CA GLY A 73 0.24 -2.79 -3.29
C GLY A 73 1.17 -3.99 -3.48
N VAL A 74 0.78 -5.17 -2.98
CA VAL A 74 1.53 -6.41 -3.22
C VAL A 74 1.10 -6.99 -4.57
N MET A 75 1.93 -6.82 -5.62
CA MET A 75 1.56 -7.15 -7.01
C MET A 75 1.44 -8.66 -7.24
N PHE A 76 2.19 -9.44 -6.49
CA PHE A 76 2.03 -10.88 -6.37
C PHE A 76 2.53 -11.35 -5.01
N ASP A 77 1.70 -12.12 -4.32
CA ASP A 77 2.01 -12.65 -3.00
C ASP A 77 2.14 -14.17 -3.02
N THR A 78 3.36 -14.67 -2.82
CA THR A 78 3.61 -16.12 -2.66
C THR A 78 3.49 -16.59 -1.23
N GLY A 79 3.40 -15.66 -0.26
CA GLY A 79 3.55 -15.92 1.17
C GLY A 79 5.00 -15.86 1.64
N GLY A 80 5.97 -15.71 0.73
CA GLY A 80 7.39 -15.80 1.08
C GLY A 80 7.75 -17.20 1.58
N TYR A 81 8.63 -17.32 2.57
CA TYR A 81 9.00 -18.63 3.15
C TYR A 81 7.85 -19.30 3.91
N SER A 82 6.86 -18.57 4.40
CA SER A 82 5.55 -19.10 4.81
C SER A 82 4.68 -19.35 3.59
N LEU A 83 5.16 -20.20 2.68
CA LEU A 83 4.63 -20.38 1.34
C LEU A 83 3.16 -20.78 1.33
N LYS A 84 2.35 -20.07 0.56
CA LYS A 84 0.94 -20.39 0.37
C LYS A 84 0.78 -21.77 -0.29
N PRO A 85 -0.15 -22.63 0.18
CA PRO A 85 -0.60 -23.78 -0.59
C PRO A 85 -1.06 -23.38 -2.00
N ALA A 86 -0.88 -24.24 -2.99
CA ALA A 86 -1.10 -23.92 -4.40
C ALA A 86 -2.52 -23.36 -4.69
N ASN A 87 -3.55 -23.89 -4.02
CA ASN A 87 -4.93 -23.45 -4.14
C ASN A 87 -5.19 -22.05 -3.54
N TYR A 88 -4.34 -21.57 -2.62
CA TYR A 88 -4.40 -20.22 -2.04
C TYR A 88 -3.45 -19.25 -2.73
N MET A 89 -2.52 -19.74 -3.57
CA MET A 89 -1.61 -18.88 -4.34
C MET A 89 -2.25 -18.41 -5.66
N THR A 90 -3.22 -19.16 -6.17
CA THR A 90 -3.98 -18.77 -7.36
C THR A 90 -4.65 -17.41 -7.12
N ASP A 91 -4.60 -16.53 -8.12
CA ASP A 91 -5.14 -15.17 -8.10
C ASP A 91 -4.45 -14.18 -7.14
N MET A 92 -3.32 -14.53 -6.53
CA MET A 92 -2.54 -13.59 -5.70
C MET A 92 -1.96 -12.39 -6.48
N LYS A 93 -2.13 -12.33 -7.78
CA LYS A 93 -1.97 -11.10 -8.59
C LYS A 93 -2.96 -9.99 -8.23
N THR A 94 -4.03 -10.31 -7.48
CA THR A 94 -5.04 -9.35 -7.03
C THR A 94 -4.75 -8.76 -5.65
N ASP A 95 -3.63 -9.15 -5.03
CA ASP A 95 -3.23 -8.70 -3.69
C ASP A 95 -2.78 -7.22 -3.64
N MET A 96 -3.11 -6.51 -4.69
CA MET A 96 -2.94 -5.06 -4.89
C MET A 96 -4.27 -4.32 -5.08
N ALA A 97 -5.39 -4.95 -4.77
CA ALA A 97 -6.70 -4.32 -4.96
C ALA A 97 -6.87 -3.06 -4.09
N GLY A 98 -6.23 -3.00 -2.92
CA GLY A 98 -6.18 -1.79 -2.10
C GLY A 98 -5.49 -0.63 -2.83
N ALA A 99 -4.33 -0.89 -3.47
CA ALA A 99 -3.63 0.09 -4.29
C ALA A 99 -4.48 0.58 -5.48
N ALA A 100 -5.16 -0.36 -6.15
CA ALA A 100 -6.06 -0.03 -7.26
C ALA A 100 -7.23 0.84 -6.81
N ALA A 101 -7.83 0.53 -5.65
CA ALA A 101 -8.93 1.31 -5.08
C ALA A 101 -8.48 2.74 -4.72
N VAL A 102 -7.28 2.91 -4.13
CA VAL A 102 -6.72 4.23 -3.82
C VAL A 102 -6.51 5.04 -5.10
N LEU A 103 -5.85 4.48 -6.11
CA LEU A 103 -5.61 5.18 -7.37
C LEU A 103 -6.93 5.57 -8.05
N ALA A 104 -7.89 4.64 -8.14
CA ALA A 104 -9.21 4.89 -8.72
C ALA A 104 -9.98 5.99 -7.96
N THR A 105 -9.87 6.03 -6.62
CA THR A 105 -10.51 7.07 -5.81
C THR A 105 -9.89 8.44 -6.09
N ILE A 106 -8.55 8.56 -6.14
CA ILE A 106 -7.87 9.81 -6.48
C ILE A 106 -8.27 10.29 -7.89
N MET A 107 -8.32 9.36 -8.87
CA MET A 107 -8.81 9.66 -10.22
C MET A 107 -10.23 10.21 -10.19
N ALA A 108 -11.14 9.53 -9.49
CA ALA A 108 -12.55 9.93 -9.42
C ALA A 108 -12.73 11.30 -8.74
N VAL A 109 -12.02 11.54 -7.64
CA VAL A 109 -12.04 12.83 -6.91
C VAL A 109 -11.53 13.96 -7.82
N SER A 110 -10.45 13.73 -8.55
CA SER A 110 -9.85 14.72 -9.43
C SER A 110 -10.70 14.96 -10.69
N ALA A 111 -11.15 13.90 -11.37
CA ALA A 111 -11.98 13.99 -12.57
C ALA A 111 -13.29 14.74 -12.32
N ASN A 112 -13.89 14.54 -11.14
CA ASN A 112 -15.13 15.23 -10.73
C ASN A 112 -14.86 16.59 -10.06
N LYS A 113 -13.58 17.02 -9.98
CA LYS A 113 -13.18 18.29 -9.36
C LYS A 113 -13.78 18.48 -7.97
N LEU A 114 -13.77 17.41 -7.17
CA LEU A 114 -14.32 17.48 -5.82
C LEU A 114 -13.46 18.40 -4.94
N PRO A 115 -14.07 19.30 -4.13
CA PRO A 115 -13.34 20.28 -3.34
C PRO A 115 -12.74 19.67 -2.05
N TYR A 116 -12.02 18.57 -2.18
CA TYR A 116 -11.37 17.90 -1.05
C TYR A 116 -9.87 17.74 -1.30
N TYR A 117 -9.06 18.07 -0.30
CA TYR A 117 -7.65 17.74 -0.29
C TYR A 117 -7.47 16.27 0.10
N VAL A 118 -7.02 15.45 -0.86
CA VAL A 118 -6.87 14.01 -0.67
C VAL A 118 -5.47 13.58 -1.08
N ILE A 119 -4.85 12.70 -0.29
CA ILE A 119 -3.56 12.07 -0.57
C ILE A 119 -3.75 10.57 -0.63
N GLY A 120 -3.23 9.93 -1.67
CA GLY A 120 -3.12 8.48 -1.79
C GLY A 120 -1.67 8.03 -1.57
N LEU A 121 -1.46 7.01 -0.74
CA LEU A 121 -0.15 6.42 -0.48
C LEU A 121 -0.20 4.94 -0.86
N VAL A 122 0.70 4.51 -1.74
CA VAL A 122 0.74 3.12 -2.21
C VAL A 122 2.17 2.60 -2.18
N PRO A 123 2.52 1.80 -1.16
CA PRO A 123 3.72 0.96 -1.18
C PRO A 123 3.51 -0.20 -2.15
N ALA A 124 4.35 -0.32 -3.18
CA ALA A 124 4.21 -1.33 -4.23
C ALA A 124 5.43 -2.26 -4.28
N THR A 125 5.18 -3.55 -4.10
CA THR A 125 6.20 -4.61 -4.04
C THR A 125 5.64 -5.96 -4.50
N ASP A 126 6.47 -6.99 -4.50
CA ASP A 126 6.07 -8.40 -4.52
C ASP A 126 6.55 -9.06 -3.21
N ASN A 127 5.88 -10.11 -2.79
CA ASN A 127 6.35 -11.03 -1.77
C ASN A 127 6.76 -12.36 -2.44
N LYS A 128 8.07 -12.58 -2.58
CA LYS A 128 8.62 -13.73 -3.33
C LYS A 128 9.62 -14.53 -2.51
N VAL A 129 9.75 -15.80 -2.86
CA VAL A 129 10.80 -16.68 -2.32
C VAL A 129 12.07 -16.53 -3.14
N SER A 130 13.18 -16.28 -2.47
CA SER A 130 14.54 -16.30 -3.04
C SER A 130 15.57 -16.49 -1.94
N ALA A 131 16.83 -16.63 -2.30
CA ALA A 131 17.92 -16.75 -1.34
C ALA A 131 18.07 -15.52 -0.41
N ASN A 132 17.55 -14.37 -0.82
CA ASN A 132 17.64 -13.10 -0.07
C ASN A 132 16.32 -12.72 0.61
N ALA A 133 15.25 -13.51 0.47
CA ALA A 133 13.97 -13.19 1.07
C ALA A 133 14.05 -13.23 2.60
N PHE A 134 13.30 -12.33 3.24
CA PHE A 134 13.15 -12.33 4.69
C PHE A 134 12.50 -13.63 5.19
N VAL A 135 12.81 -13.99 6.42
CA VAL A 135 12.38 -15.25 7.04
C VAL A 135 11.67 -15.00 8.37
N VAL A 136 11.03 -16.04 8.88
CA VAL A 136 10.51 -16.05 10.26
C VAL A 136 11.67 -15.83 11.22
N ASP A 137 11.42 -15.14 12.33
CA ASP A 137 12.37 -14.69 13.36
C ASP A 137 13.29 -13.52 12.94
N ASP A 138 13.22 -13.04 11.68
CA ASP A 138 13.86 -11.77 11.32
C ASP A 138 13.22 -10.60 12.11
N ILE A 139 14.04 -9.58 12.37
CA ILE A 139 13.57 -8.33 12.99
C ILE A 139 13.67 -7.22 11.95
N ILE A 140 12.53 -6.65 11.59
CA ILE A 140 12.43 -5.53 10.64
C ILE A 140 12.17 -4.23 11.42
N THR A 141 12.80 -3.13 11.00
CA THR A 141 12.55 -1.81 11.58
C THR A 141 11.73 -0.98 10.63
N ILE A 142 10.54 -0.58 11.04
CA ILE A 142 9.64 0.32 10.30
C ILE A 142 10.23 1.75 10.29
N SER A 143 9.83 2.57 9.33
CA SER A 143 10.36 3.92 9.12
C SER A 143 10.22 4.87 10.32
N ASP A 144 9.31 4.59 11.26
CA ASP A 144 9.17 5.36 12.51
C ASP A 144 10.03 4.82 13.68
N GLY A 145 10.86 3.80 13.42
CA GLY A 145 11.75 3.18 14.40
C GLY A 145 11.15 1.99 15.15
N THR A 146 9.88 1.66 14.92
CA THR A 146 9.25 0.48 15.51
C THR A 146 9.90 -0.80 14.97
N THR A 147 10.31 -1.70 15.86
CA THR A 147 10.84 -3.02 15.48
C THR A 147 9.74 -4.07 15.51
N VAL A 148 9.74 -4.94 14.50
CA VAL A 148 8.76 -6.01 14.31
C VAL A 148 9.47 -7.32 14.10
N GLU A 149 9.23 -8.30 14.97
CA GLU A 149 9.64 -9.68 14.79
C GLU A 149 8.69 -10.39 13.81
N ILE A 150 9.24 -11.05 12.80
CA ILE A 150 8.47 -11.72 11.76
C ILE A 150 8.06 -13.12 12.23
N GLN A 151 6.81 -13.32 12.53
CA GLN A 151 6.26 -14.63 12.90
C GLN A 151 5.71 -15.41 11.70
N ASN A 152 5.43 -14.71 10.60
CA ASN A 152 4.86 -15.27 9.38
C ASN A 152 5.15 -14.34 8.20
N THR A 153 5.86 -14.83 7.19
CA THR A 153 6.18 -14.03 6.00
C THR A 153 4.98 -13.82 5.06
N ASP A 154 3.87 -14.55 5.26
CA ASP A 154 2.56 -14.34 4.60
C ASP A 154 1.73 -13.24 5.29
N ALA A 155 2.33 -12.54 6.25
CA ALA A 155 1.75 -11.36 6.89
C ALA A 155 2.45 -10.06 6.43
N GLU A 156 2.92 -10.01 5.19
CA GLU A 156 3.69 -8.94 4.55
C GLU A 156 2.90 -7.64 4.37
N GLY A 157 1.59 -7.75 4.12
CA GLY A 157 0.72 -6.61 3.88
C GLY A 157 0.74 -5.60 5.01
N ARG A 158 0.69 -6.05 6.26
CA ARG A 158 0.77 -5.19 7.44
C ARG A 158 2.12 -4.48 7.58
N LEU A 159 3.20 -5.07 7.06
CA LEU A 159 4.54 -4.48 7.11
C LEU A 159 4.66 -3.31 6.13
N VAL A 160 4.21 -3.50 4.89
CA VAL A 160 4.24 -2.44 3.88
C VAL A 160 3.27 -1.30 4.23
N LEU A 161 2.11 -1.63 4.82
CA LEU A 161 1.16 -0.63 5.31
C LEU A 161 1.71 0.16 6.50
N ALA A 162 2.49 -0.47 7.39
CA ALA A 162 3.09 0.20 8.54
C ALA A 162 4.00 1.37 8.11
N ASP A 163 4.86 1.18 7.09
CA ASP A 163 5.68 2.26 6.54
C ASP A 163 4.82 3.38 5.92
N ALA A 164 3.77 3.01 5.19
CA ALA A 164 2.89 4.00 4.57
C ALA A 164 2.11 4.80 5.62
N LEU A 165 1.64 4.16 6.69
CA LEU A 165 0.97 4.81 7.81
C LEU A 165 1.94 5.71 8.61
N ALA A 166 3.19 5.25 8.82
CA ALA A 166 4.23 6.08 9.43
C ALA A 166 4.53 7.31 8.59
N TYR A 167 4.65 7.15 7.26
CA TYR A 167 4.85 8.25 6.32
C TYR A 167 3.67 9.23 6.28
N ALA A 168 2.43 8.73 6.46
CA ALA A 168 1.22 9.56 6.48
C ALA A 168 1.23 10.62 7.59
N LYS A 169 1.89 10.34 8.73
CA LYS A 169 1.93 11.25 9.90
C LYS A 169 2.46 12.65 9.57
N GLN A 170 3.37 12.79 8.62
CA GLN A 170 3.95 14.10 8.23
C GLN A 170 2.92 15.07 7.65
N PHE A 171 1.85 14.55 7.04
CA PHE A 171 0.78 15.37 6.47
C PHE A 171 -0.22 15.85 7.51
N LYS A 172 -0.14 15.37 8.76
CA LYS A 172 -1.09 15.66 9.86
C LYS A 172 -2.54 15.46 9.40
N PRO A 173 -2.90 14.28 8.88
CA PRO A 173 -4.18 14.04 8.25
C PRO A 173 -5.35 14.21 9.22
N GLU A 174 -6.51 14.66 8.70
CA GLU A 174 -7.78 14.66 9.44
C GLU A 174 -8.32 13.24 9.61
N LEU A 175 -8.16 12.42 8.57
CA LEU A 175 -8.57 11.03 8.56
C LEU A 175 -7.58 10.20 7.74
N VAL A 176 -7.30 8.99 8.20
CA VAL A 176 -6.55 7.98 7.42
C VAL A 176 -7.43 6.76 7.24
N ILE A 177 -7.56 6.31 5.99
CA ILE A 177 -8.27 5.07 5.64
C ILE A 177 -7.27 4.17 4.92
N ASP A 178 -7.03 2.97 5.43
CA ASP A 178 -6.27 1.97 4.71
C ASP A 178 -7.17 0.92 4.05
N LEU A 179 -6.79 0.49 2.86
CA LEU A 179 -7.52 -0.47 2.03
C LEU A 179 -6.56 -1.59 1.67
N ALA A 180 -6.94 -2.81 2.04
CA ALA A 180 -6.06 -3.96 1.85
C ALA A 180 -6.83 -5.27 1.70
N THR A 181 -6.36 -6.13 0.80
CA THR A 181 -6.63 -7.56 0.76
C THR A 181 -5.76 -8.24 1.81
N LEU A 182 -6.07 -8.00 3.11
CA LEU A 182 -5.14 -8.22 4.20
C LEU A 182 -5.17 -9.64 4.76
N THR A 183 -6.35 -10.26 4.82
CA THR A 183 -6.52 -11.60 5.41
C THR A 183 -7.76 -12.31 4.88
N GLY A 184 -7.64 -13.59 4.59
CA GLY A 184 -8.78 -14.43 4.26
C GLY A 184 -9.81 -14.55 5.38
N ALA A 185 -9.45 -14.26 6.64
CA ALA A 185 -10.38 -14.23 7.75
C ALA A 185 -11.50 -13.18 7.57
N ALA A 186 -11.24 -12.09 6.87
CA ALA A 186 -12.27 -11.10 6.53
C ALA A 186 -13.39 -11.75 5.70
N ALA A 187 -13.05 -12.58 4.71
CA ALA A 187 -14.04 -13.28 3.89
C ALA A 187 -14.89 -14.29 4.71
N ALA A 188 -14.35 -14.85 5.80
CA ALA A 188 -15.10 -15.71 6.71
C ALA A 188 -16.20 -14.92 7.47
N ILE A 189 -16.00 -13.62 7.69
CA ILE A 189 -16.95 -12.74 8.39
C ILE A 189 -17.99 -12.19 7.40
N THR A 190 -17.54 -11.69 6.24
CA THR A 190 -18.38 -10.91 5.31
C THR A 190 -18.79 -11.66 4.06
N SER A 191 -18.25 -12.88 3.84
CA SER A 191 -18.39 -13.62 2.57
C SER A 191 -17.86 -12.77 1.39
N SER A 192 -18.28 -13.06 0.18
CA SER A 192 -17.95 -12.29 -1.03
C SER A 192 -18.75 -11.00 -1.21
N PHE A 193 -19.68 -10.71 -0.30
CA PHE A 193 -20.63 -9.59 -0.44
C PHE A 193 -20.30 -8.37 0.43
N GLY A 194 -19.27 -8.45 1.27
CA GLY A 194 -18.97 -7.40 2.22
C GLY A 194 -17.49 -7.12 2.39
N ILE A 195 -17.21 -6.03 3.10
CA ILE A 195 -15.87 -5.61 3.53
C ILE A 195 -15.86 -5.56 5.05
N ALA A 196 -14.85 -6.15 5.67
CA ALA A 196 -14.62 -5.98 7.10
C ALA A 196 -13.99 -4.61 7.34
N MET A 197 -14.60 -3.81 8.21
CA MET A 197 -14.09 -2.49 8.58
C MET A 197 -13.82 -2.44 10.09
N ALA A 198 -12.68 -1.88 10.47
CA ALA A 198 -12.33 -1.58 11.84
C ALA A 198 -11.79 -0.15 11.93
N GLY A 199 -12.03 0.54 13.02
CA GLY A 199 -11.57 1.92 13.19
C GLY A 199 -11.48 2.32 14.67
N ASN A 200 -10.70 3.35 14.94
CA ASN A 200 -10.54 3.96 16.26
C ASN A 200 -11.36 5.26 16.42
N ASN A 201 -12.04 5.69 15.36
CA ASN A 201 -12.92 6.85 15.38
C ASN A 201 -14.39 6.40 15.40
N LYS A 202 -15.14 6.75 16.45
CA LYS A 202 -16.55 6.38 16.60
C LYS A 202 -17.49 7.21 15.73
N ASN A 203 -16.98 8.30 15.14
CA ASN A 203 -17.75 9.28 14.37
C ASN A 203 -17.37 9.28 12.86
N ALA A 204 -16.50 8.36 12.43
CA ALA A 204 -16.07 8.22 11.04
C ALA A 204 -16.86 7.15 10.32
#